data_19d97e4d3e6a8517682a599109d74067
#
_entry.id   19d97e4d3e6a8517682a599109d74067
#
_cell.length_a   1.000
_cell.length_b   1.000
_cell.length_c   1.000
_cell.angle_alpha   90.00
_cell.angle_beta   90.00
_cell.angle_gamma   90.00
#
_symmetry.space_group_name_H-M   'P 1'
#
loop_
_entity.id
_entity.type
_entity.pdbx_description
1 polymer ?
#
loop_
_entity_poly.entity_id
_entity_poly.type
_entity_poly.pdbx_seq_one_letter_code
_entity_poly.pdbx_strand_id
1 'polypeptide(L)'
;MVVGQFMDLNSQARGDEAASTPVRVNQLKTAAYSVERPLHLGASLAGASDQVTSGLRTYGTAIGCAYQLRDDLLDLYGDPERTGKPRGGDLREGKRPLILALGLRSARERGGPAAVATLRAAIGEPGLTDVDVRVVADLLVELGAKDDVERRLYSLIQEAKRSLATTPIAASARQELSRLADLATSRTR
;
A
#
# COMPACT_ATOMS: atom_id res chain seq x y z
N MET A 1 7.15 0.03 -13.62
CA MET A 1 5.97 0.93 -13.61
C MET A 1 4.91 0.50 -14.61
N VAL A 2 5.17 0.47 -15.94
CA VAL A 2 4.16 0.18 -16.99
C VAL A 2 3.37 -1.11 -16.74
N VAL A 3 4.05 -2.24 -16.45
CA VAL A 3 3.38 -3.52 -16.16
C VAL A 3 2.46 -3.41 -14.94
N GLY A 4 2.91 -2.74 -13.86
CA GLY A 4 2.08 -2.54 -12.67
C GLY A 4 0.84 -1.67 -12.96
N GLN A 5 1.00 -0.62 -13.76
CA GLN A 5 -0.13 0.23 -14.18
C GLN A 5 -1.10 -0.54 -15.08
N PHE A 6 -0.61 -1.35 -16.01
CA PHE A 6 -1.45 -2.21 -16.83
C PHE A 6 -2.25 -3.21 -15.97
N MET A 7 -1.60 -3.84 -15.00
CA MET A 7 -2.27 -4.77 -14.08
C MET A 7 -3.35 -4.06 -13.25
N ASP A 8 -3.08 -2.85 -12.78
CA ASP A 8 -4.04 -2.02 -12.03
C ASP A 8 -5.31 -1.74 -12.86
N LEU A 9 -5.14 -1.20 -14.06
CA LEU A 9 -6.26 -0.92 -14.98
C LEU A 9 -7.03 -2.19 -15.37
N ASN A 10 -6.31 -3.29 -15.65
CA ASN A 10 -6.94 -4.56 -16.00
C ASN A 10 -7.72 -5.17 -14.83
N SER A 11 -7.21 -5.04 -13.60
CA SER A 11 -7.91 -5.45 -12.38
C SER A 11 -9.22 -4.69 -12.19
N GLN A 12 -9.18 -3.37 -12.36
CA GLN A 12 -10.36 -2.52 -12.30
C GLN A 12 -11.40 -2.92 -13.35
N ALA A 13 -10.97 -3.05 -14.61
CA ALA A 13 -11.87 -3.40 -15.72
C ALA A 13 -12.53 -4.78 -15.57
N ARG A 14 -11.81 -5.75 -14.97
CA ARG A 14 -12.32 -7.12 -14.76
C ARG A 14 -13.06 -7.29 -13.43
N GLY A 15 -13.07 -6.28 -12.57
CA GLY A 15 -13.65 -6.41 -11.25
C GLY A 15 -12.93 -7.42 -10.36
N ASP A 16 -11.59 -7.55 -10.50
CA ASP A 16 -10.79 -8.52 -9.74
C ASP A 16 -10.83 -8.19 -8.24
N GLU A 17 -11.21 -9.16 -7.42
CA GLU A 17 -11.33 -9.03 -5.96
C GLU A 17 -10.28 -9.87 -5.20
N ALA A 18 -9.31 -10.46 -5.91
CA ALA A 18 -8.26 -11.25 -5.29
C ALA A 18 -7.26 -10.34 -4.55
N ALA A 19 -7.02 -10.61 -3.27
CA ALA A 19 -6.08 -9.81 -2.44
C ALA A 19 -4.62 -9.87 -2.93
N SER A 20 -4.25 -10.87 -3.74
CA SER A 20 -2.91 -10.98 -4.34
C SER A 20 -2.66 -9.92 -5.42
N THR A 21 -3.70 -9.47 -6.11
CA THR A 21 -3.59 -8.50 -7.22
C THR A 21 -3.09 -7.13 -6.75
N PRO A 22 -3.72 -6.44 -5.77
CA PRO A 22 -3.20 -5.16 -5.29
C PRO A 22 -1.79 -5.27 -4.69
N VAL A 23 -1.44 -6.39 -4.05
CA VAL A 23 -0.08 -6.62 -3.56
C VAL A 23 0.92 -6.63 -4.72
N ARG A 24 0.61 -7.35 -5.80
CA ARG A 24 1.48 -7.39 -6.99
C ARG A 24 1.55 -6.07 -7.72
N VAL A 25 0.43 -5.36 -7.84
CA VAL A 25 0.38 -4.00 -8.40
C VAL A 25 1.30 -3.07 -7.61
N ASN A 26 1.20 -3.04 -6.28
CA ASN A 26 2.01 -2.19 -5.42
C ASN A 26 3.53 -2.49 -5.56
N GLN A 27 3.90 -3.77 -5.67
CA GLN A 27 5.29 -4.16 -5.91
C GLN A 27 5.82 -3.59 -7.25
N LEU A 28 5.07 -3.74 -8.33
CA LEU A 28 5.53 -3.41 -9.68
C LEU A 28 5.37 -1.93 -10.03
N LYS A 29 4.31 -1.28 -9.55
CA LYS A 29 3.97 0.11 -9.86
C LYS A 29 4.71 1.09 -8.93
N THR A 30 4.65 0.86 -7.61
CA THR A 30 5.15 1.79 -6.61
C THR A 30 6.53 1.37 -6.08
N ALA A 31 6.66 0.20 -5.48
CA ALA A 31 7.88 -0.20 -4.79
C ALA A 31 9.09 -0.30 -5.75
N ALA A 32 8.92 -1.00 -6.87
CA ALA A 32 9.99 -1.17 -7.83
C ALA A 32 10.45 0.15 -8.46
N TYR A 33 9.51 1.04 -8.81
CA TYR A 33 9.84 2.28 -9.50
C TYR A 33 10.34 3.38 -8.56
N SER A 34 9.63 3.59 -7.45
CA SER A 34 9.84 4.75 -6.59
C SER A 34 10.96 4.57 -5.56
N VAL A 35 11.27 3.31 -5.18
CA VAL A 35 12.24 3.04 -4.10
C VAL A 35 13.33 2.07 -4.55
N GLU A 36 12.98 0.86 -5.04
CA GLU A 36 13.96 -0.17 -5.37
C GLU A 36 14.95 0.29 -6.46
N ARG A 37 14.45 0.81 -7.59
CA ARG A 37 15.29 1.21 -8.73
C ARG A 37 16.21 2.39 -8.41
N PRO A 38 15.79 3.47 -7.76
CA PRO A 38 16.70 4.52 -7.31
C PRO A 38 17.81 4.01 -6.40
N LEU A 39 17.51 3.11 -5.46
CA LEU A 39 18.52 2.49 -4.59
C LEU A 39 19.52 1.64 -5.38
N HIS A 40 19.04 0.83 -6.34
CA HIS A 40 19.90 0.03 -7.20
C HIS A 40 20.79 0.90 -8.07
N LEU A 41 20.27 1.99 -8.63
CA LEU A 41 21.06 2.92 -9.42
C LEU A 41 22.20 3.53 -8.57
N GLY A 42 21.89 4.00 -7.37
CA GLY A 42 22.89 4.52 -6.43
C GLY A 42 23.95 3.46 -6.05
N ALA A 43 23.50 2.23 -5.76
CA ALA A 43 24.39 1.12 -5.44
C ALA A 43 25.32 0.77 -6.62
N SER A 44 24.79 0.72 -7.84
CA SER A 44 25.56 0.43 -9.05
C SER A 44 26.60 1.52 -9.33
N LEU A 45 26.23 2.79 -9.21
CA LEU A 45 27.17 3.92 -9.38
C LEU A 45 28.29 3.92 -8.32
N ALA A 46 28.01 3.41 -7.13
CA ALA A 46 28.99 3.27 -6.05
C ALA A 46 29.84 1.97 -6.16
N GLY A 47 29.64 1.12 -7.17
CA GLY A 47 30.33 -0.16 -7.29
C GLY A 47 29.99 -1.15 -6.17
N ALA A 48 28.76 -1.09 -5.64
CA ALA A 48 28.33 -1.92 -4.52
C ALA A 48 28.32 -3.42 -4.89
N SER A 49 28.61 -4.28 -3.90
CA SER A 49 28.55 -5.73 -4.07
C SER A 49 27.12 -6.24 -4.24
N ASP A 50 26.98 -7.47 -4.76
CA ASP A 50 25.69 -8.15 -4.90
C ASP A 50 24.96 -8.28 -3.57
N GLN A 51 25.67 -8.46 -2.46
CA GLN A 51 25.10 -8.52 -1.12
C GLN A 51 24.45 -7.19 -0.73
N VAL A 52 25.09 -6.06 -0.98
CA VAL A 52 24.53 -4.73 -0.75
C VAL A 52 23.33 -4.50 -1.64
N THR A 53 23.44 -4.79 -2.92
CA THR A 53 22.35 -4.63 -3.90
C THR A 53 21.13 -5.46 -3.53
N SER A 54 21.32 -6.72 -3.11
CA SER A 54 20.24 -7.61 -2.64
C SER A 54 19.56 -7.09 -1.37
N GLY A 55 20.35 -6.63 -0.39
CA GLY A 55 19.81 -6.04 0.84
C GLY A 55 19.00 -4.77 0.57
N LEU A 56 19.50 -3.89 -0.29
CA LEU A 56 18.78 -2.68 -0.70
C LEU A 56 17.52 -2.99 -1.52
N ARG A 57 17.50 -4.08 -2.29
CA ARG A 57 16.29 -4.58 -2.96
C ARG A 57 15.21 -4.94 -1.95
N THR A 58 15.55 -5.80 -0.98
CA THR A 58 14.62 -6.22 0.06
C THR A 58 14.05 -5.02 0.82
N TYR A 59 14.94 -4.11 1.26
CA TYR A 59 14.54 -2.86 1.91
C TYR A 59 13.60 -2.04 1.01
N GLY A 60 13.99 -1.77 -0.24
CA GLY A 60 13.25 -0.91 -1.16
C GLY A 60 11.87 -1.46 -1.52
N THR A 61 11.78 -2.77 -1.75
CA THR A 61 10.50 -3.44 -2.00
C THR A 61 9.57 -3.34 -0.79
N ALA A 62 10.10 -3.62 0.41
CA ALA A 62 9.31 -3.59 1.64
C ALA A 62 8.80 -2.17 1.96
N ILE A 63 9.66 -1.15 1.91
CA ILE A 63 9.27 0.24 2.19
C ILE A 63 8.33 0.79 1.12
N GLY A 64 8.58 0.50 -0.15
CA GLY A 64 7.71 0.95 -1.23
C GLY A 64 6.29 0.36 -1.12
N CYS A 65 6.18 -0.92 -0.75
CA CYS A 65 4.89 -1.53 -0.46
C CYS A 65 4.23 -0.95 0.79
N ALA A 66 4.98 -0.72 1.87
CA ALA A 66 4.47 -0.10 3.08
C ALA A 66 3.97 1.33 2.83
N TYR A 67 4.69 2.10 2.02
CA TYR A 67 4.30 3.43 1.61
C TYR A 67 2.93 3.43 0.91
N GLN A 68 2.73 2.51 -0.06
CA GLN A 68 1.45 2.42 -0.76
C GLN A 68 0.31 1.99 0.16
N LEU A 69 0.54 1.00 1.05
CA LEU A 69 -0.49 0.62 2.03
C LEU A 69 -0.88 1.78 2.95
N ARG A 70 0.08 2.63 3.34
CA ARG A 70 -0.20 3.85 4.11
C ARG A 70 -1.02 4.84 3.30
N ASP A 71 -0.70 5.00 2.00
CA ASP A 71 -1.46 5.88 1.09
C ASP A 71 -2.92 5.41 0.94
N ASP A 72 -3.13 4.11 0.71
CA ASP A 72 -4.45 3.48 0.63
C ASP A 72 -5.27 3.69 1.94
N LEU A 73 -4.63 3.59 3.11
CA LEU A 73 -5.26 3.88 4.40
C LEU A 73 -5.60 5.38 4.56
N LEU A 74 -4.72 6.27 4.11
CA LEU A 74 -4.95 7.72 4.17
C LEU A 74 -6.09 8.17 3.25
N ASP A 75 -6.30 7.50 2.13
CA ASP A 75 -7.44 7.79 1.24
C ASP A 75 -8.78 7.61 1.95
N LEU A 76 -8.91 6.60 2.84
CA LEU A 76 -10.15 6.32 3.57
C LEU A 76 -10.23 7.01 4.94
N TYR A 77 -9.13 7.05 5.69
CA TYR A 77 -9.10 7.45 7.09
C TYR A 77 -8.34 8.76 7.35
N GLY A 78 -7.67 9.30 6.34
CA GLY A 78 -6.93 10.55 6.45
C GLY A 78 -7.86 11.73 6.76
N ASP A 79 -7.29 12.76 7.38
CA ASP A 79 -7.98 14.03 7.58
C ASP A 79 -7.89 14.85 6.29
N PRO A 80 -9.00 15.22 5.64
CA PRO A 80 -9.00 16.02 4.42
C PRO A 80 -8.28 17.37 4.56
N GLU A 81 -8.36 18.01 5.74
CA GLU A 81 -7.66 19.27 6.00
C GLU A 81 -6.13 19.09 5.98
N ARG A 82 -5.65 17.92 6.36
CA ARG A 82 -4.22 17.58 6.39
C ARG A 82 -3.73 16.96 5.08
N THR A 83 -4.54 16.10 4.45
CA THR A 83 -4.19 15.43 3.20
C THR A 83 -4.35 16.34 1.98
N GLY A 84 -5.17 17.39 2.08
CA GLY A 84 -5.53 18.27 0.98
C GLY A 84 -6.43 17.63 -0.08
N LYS A 85 -6.98 16.44 0.20
CA LYS A 85 -7.82 15.67 -0.73
C LYS A 85 -9.09 15.16 -0.02
N PRO A 86 -10.24 15.07 -0.71
CA PRO A 86 -11.42 14.42 -0.17
C PRO A 86 -11.14 12.93 0.05
N ARG A 87 -11.79 12.34 1.06
CA ARG A 87 -11.70 10.89 1.33
C ARG A 87 -12.34 10.07 0.20
N GLY A 88 -11.86 8.83 0.04
CA GLY A 88 -12.46 7.85 -0.86
C GLY A 88 -12.24 8.13 -2.34
N GLY A 89 -11.18 8.82 -2.70
CA GLY A 89 -10.79 9.04 -4.09
C GLY A 89 -10.60 7.73 -4.84
N ASP A 90 -9.91 6.77 -4.24
CA ASP A 90 -9.67 5.46 -4.83
C ASP A 90 -10.96 4.65 -5.03
N LEU A 91 -11.95 4.77 -4.13
CA LEU A 91 -13.27 4.15 -4.29
C LEU A 91 -14.00 4.75 -5.50
N ARG A 92 -14.07 6.08 -5.61
CA ARG A 92 -14.74 6.77 -6.71
C ARG A 92 -14.12 6.44 -8.08
N GLU A 93 -12.80 6.29 -8.12
CA GLU A 93 -12.05 5.89 -9.31
C GLU A 93 -12.19 4.39 -9.65
N GLY A 94 -12.83 3.59 -8.80
CA GLY A 94 -12.99 2.16 -9.00
C GLY A 94 -11.75 1.34 -8.72
N LYS A 95 -10.76 1.91 -8.05
CA LYS A 95 -9.56 1.19 -7.60
C LYS A 95 -9.93 0.13 -6.57
N ARG A 96 -9.10 -0.91 -6.50
CA ARG A 96 -9.30 -2.05 -5.61
C ARG A 96 -8.07 -2.25 -4.72
N PRO A 97 -7.83 -1.34 -3.73
CA PRO A 97 -6.71 -1.46 -2.81
C PRO A 97 -6.84 -2.72 -1.94
N LEU A 98 -5.74 -3.13 -1.31
CA LEU A 98 -5.69 -4.34 -0.49
C LEU A 98 -6.76 -4.35 0.61
N ILE A 99 -7.02 -3.21 1.24
CA ILE A 99 -8.02 -3.08 2.31
C ILE A 99 -9.42 -3.47 1.81
N LEU A 100 -9.79 -3.07 0.59
CA LEU A 100 -11.09 -3.41 0.00
C LEU A 100 -11.17 -4.90 -0.35
N ALA A 101 -10.10 -5.48 -0.92
CA ALA A 101 -10.06 -6.91 -1.22
C ALA A 101 -10.17 -7.78 0.05
N LEU A 102 -9.50 -7.37 1.13
CA LEU A 102 -9.61 -8.04 2.44
C LEU A 102 -11.01 -7.85 3.05
N GLY A 103 -11.56 -6.65 2.96
CA GLY A 103 -12.92 -6.37 3.43
C GLY A 103 -13.97 -7.22 2.72
N LEU A 104 -13.93 -7.30 1.38
CA LEU A 104 -14.83 -8.14 0.60
C LEU A 104 -14.68 -9.64 0.94
N ARG A 105 -13.46 -10.12 1.18
CA ARG A 105 -13.24 -11.48 1.66
C ARG A 105 -13.90 -11.71 3.03
N SER A 106 -13.60 -10.86 4.00
CA SER A 106 -14.21 -10.93 5.35
C SER A 106 -15.72 -10.78 5.32
N ALA A 107 -16.26 -9.91 4.47
CA ALA A 107 -17.70 -9.73 4.29
C ALA A 107 -18.37 -11.03 3.81
N ARG A 108 -17.78 -11.76 2.87
CA ARG A 108 -18.29 -13.07 2.41
C ARG A 108 -18.24 -14.13 3.51
N GLU A 109 -17.18 -14.14 4.31
CA GLU A 109 -16.97 -15.14 5.35
C GLU A 109 -17.83 -14.91 6.59
N ARG A 110 -18.03 -13.65 6.99
CA ARG A 110 -18.59 -13.27 8.30
C ARG A 110 -19.63 -12.15 8.27
N GLY A 111 -19.57 -11.26 7.28
CA GLY A 111 -20.37 -10.04 7.23
C GLY A 111 -21.74 -10.19 6.55
N GLY A 112 -21.90 -11.25 5.79
CA GLY A 112 -23.12 -11.53 5.06
C GLY A 112 -23.35 -10.72 3.78
N PRO A 113 -24.47 -11.00 3.06
CA PRO A 113 -24.74 -10.41 1.73
C PRO A 113 -24.86 -8.88 1.74
N ALA A 114 -25.39 -8.30 2.80
CA ALA A 114 -25.56 -6.84 2.92
C ALA A 114 -24.20 -6.12 2.94
N ALA A 115 -23.24 -6.61 3.74
CA ALA A 115 -21.89 -6.06 3.80
C ALA A 115 -21.19 -6.13 2.43
N VAL A 116 -21.32 -7.26 1.74
CA VAL A 116 -20.77 -7.41 0.36
C VAL A 116 -21.40 -6.42 -0.60
N ALA A 117 -22.73 -6.24 -0.55
CA ALA A 117 -23.45 -5.31 -1.42
C ALA A 117 -23.01 -3.85 -1.16
N THR A 118 -22.88 -3.44 0.10
CA THR A 118 -22.42 -2.10 0.49
C THR A 118 -21.02 -1.82 -0.05
N LEU A 119 -20.06 -2.73 0.15
CA LEU A 119 -18.70 -2.56 -0.34
C LEU A 119 -18.65 -2.48 -1.87
N ARG A 120 -19.40 -3.33 -2.58
CA ARG A 120 -19.42 -3.35 -4.04
C ARG A 120 -20.07 -2.11 -4.65
N ALA A 121 -21.15 -1.61 -4.04
CA ALA A 121 -21.86 -0.43 -4.52
C ALA A 121 -20.97 0.84 -4.48
N ALA A 122 -19.99 0.88 -3.58
CA ALA A 122 -19.08 2.02 -3.46
C ALA A 122 -17.97 2.04 -4.52
N ILE A 123 -17.69 0.91 -5.18
CA ILE A 123 -16.56 0.81 -6.11
C ILE A 123 -16.94 1.42 -7.47
N GLY A 124 -16.23 2.48 -7.86
CA GLY A 124 -16.46 3.16 -9.12
C GLY A 124 -17.74 4.00 -9.14
N GLU A 125 -18.23 4.41 -7.97
CA GLU A 125 -19.37 5.31 -7.83
C GLU A 125 -18.88 6.77 -7.67
N PRO A 126 -18.89 7.58 -8.74
CA PRO A 126 -18.36 8.94 -8.68
C PRO A 126 -19.16 9.88 -7.75
N GLY A 127 -20.43 9.55 -7.51
CA GLY A 127 -21.34 10.31 -6.66
C GLY A 127 -21.24 10.02 -5.17
N LEU A 128 -20.28 9.17 -4.71
CA LEU A 128 -20.11 8.89 -3.29
C LEU A 128 -19.92 10.17 -2.47
N THR A 129 -20.80 10.35 -1.48
CA THR A 129 -20.66 11.42 -0.49
C THR A 129 -19.63 11.06 0.58
N ASP A 130 -19.19 12.05 1.36
CA ASP A 130 -18.32 11.77 2.51
C ASP A 130 -18.99 10.92 3.59
N VAL A 131 -20.33 10.90 3.64
CA VAL A 131 -21.11 10.01 4.53
C VAL A 131 -20.99 8.58 4.03
N ASP A 132 -21.15 8.34 2.72
CA ASP A 132 -21.03 6.99 2.13
C ASP A 132 -19.62 6.43 2.32
N VAL A 133 -18.59 7.26 2.10
CA VAL A 133 -17.19 6.87 2.35
C VAL A 133 -16.96 6.48 3.79
N ARG A 134 -17.54 7.22 4.76
CA ARG A 134 -17.46 6.86 6.18
C ARG A 134 -18.13 5.54 6.47
N VAL A 135 -19.32 5.29 5.94
CA VAL A 135 -20.02 4.00 6.10
C VAL A 135 -19.16 2.83 5.60
N VAL A 136 -18.51 2.99 4.46
CA VAL A 136 -17.57 1.98 3.92
C VAL A 136 -16.35 1.83 4.84
N ALA A 137 -15.76 2.92 5.29
CA ALA A 137 -14.60 2.91 6.17
C ALA A 137 -14.89 2.22 7.51
N ASP A 138 -16.03 2.53 8.13
CA ASP A 138 -16.48 1.91 9.38
C ASP A 138 -16.74 0.41 9.20
N LEU A 139 -17.39 0.02 8.10
CA LEU A 139 -17.61 -1.38 7.77
C LEU A 139 -16.29 -2.15 7.57
N LEU A 140 -15.27 -1.53 6.94
CA LEU A 140 -13.95 -2.14 6.79
C LEU A 140 -13.23 -2.32 8.13
N VAL A 141 -13.47 -1.43 9.11
CA VAL A 141 -12.99 -1.60 10.51
C VAL A 141 -13.71 -2.77 11.17
N GLU A 142 -15.03 -2.82 11.11
CA GLU A 142 -15.84 -3.91 11.72
C GLU A 142 -15.46 -5.29 11.15
N LEU A 143 -15.15 -5.36 9.85
CA LEU A 143 -14.70 -6.57 9.18
C LEU A 143 -13.22 -6.93 9.50
N GLY A 144 -12.49 -6.10 10.23
CA GLY A 144 -11.08 -6.29 10.58
C GLY A 144 -10.10 -6.06 9.45
N ALA A 145 -10.56 -5.54 8.31
CA ALA A 145 -9.71 -5.33 7.12
C ALA A 145 -8.65 -4.23 7.35
N LYS A 146 -9.00 -3.19 8.11
CA LYS A 146 -8.06 -2.13 8.49
C LYS A 146 -6.90 -2.69 9.33
N ASP A 147 -7.21 -3.47 10.35
CA ASP A 147 -6.20 -4.08 11.24
C ASP A 147 -5.29 -5.05 10.46
N ASP A 148 -5.84 -5.79 9.50
CA ASP A 148 -5.06 -6.69 8.63
C ASP A 148 -4.03 -5.90 7.79
N VAL A 149 -4.43 -4.77 7.22
CA VAL A 149 -3.54 -3.90 6.45
C VAL A 149 -2.50 -3.25 7.37
N GLU A 150 -2.87 -2.76 8.54
CA GLU A 150 -1.94 -2.18 9.51
C GLU A 150 -0.90 -3.20 10.00
N ARG A 151 -1.31 -4.44 10.28
CA ARG A 151 -0.39 -5.54 10.60
C ARG A 151 0.57 -5.81 9.45
N ARG A 152 0.07 -5.83 8.20
CA ARG A 152 0.91 -6.02 7.02
C ARG A 152 1.91 -4.89 6.85
N LEU A 153 1.48 -3.64 7.01
CA LEU A 153 2.32 -2.46 6.97
C LEU A 153 3.44 -2.55 8.01
N TYR A 154 3.11 -2.87 9.25
CA TYR A 154 4.10 -3.06 10.32
C TYR A 154 5.11 -4.16 9.98
N SER A 155 4.64 -5.31 9.46
CA SER A 155 5.52 -6.42 9.06
C SER A 155 6.52 -6.00 7.97
N LEU A 156 6.08 -5.22 6.98
CA LEU A 156 6.95 -4.69 5.92
C LEU A 156 8.01 -3.73 6.47
N ILE A 157 7.65 -2.85 7.41
CA ILE A 157 8.60 -1.96 8.07
C ILE A 157 9.66 -2.77 8.82
N GLN A 158 9.25 -3.80 9.56
CA GLN A 158 10.19 -4.67 10.27
C GLN A 158 11.10 -5.45 9.31
N GLU A 159 10.58 -5.92 8.19
CA GLU A 159 11.35 -6.57 7.12
C GLU A 159 12.43 -5.63 6.58
N ALA A 160 12.06 -4.40 6.25
CA ALA A 160 13.00 -3.38 5.78
C ALA A 160 14.10 -3.09 6.80
N LYS A 161 13.74 -2.88 8.07
CA LYS A 161 14.72 -2.60 9.14
C LYS A 161 15.68 -3.78 9.36
N ARG A 162 15.17 -5.03 9.32
CA ARG A 162 16.01 -6.22 9.41
C ARG A 162 16.97 -6.33 8.22
N SER A 163 16.50 -6.06 7.01
CA SER A 163 17.36 -6.06 5.83
C SER A 163 18.50 -5.04 5.96
N LEU A 164 18.23 -3.81 6.39
CA LEU A 164 19.26 -2.80 6.61
C LEU A 164 20.26 -3.23 7.69
N ALA A 165 19.82 -3.90 8.76
CA ALA A 165 20.69 -4.33 9.85
C ALA A 165 21.76 -5.33 9.39
N THR A 166 21.44 -6.16 8.39
CA THR A 166 22.35 -7.21 7.87
C THR A 166 23.08 -6.79 6.59
N THR A 167 22.70 -5.66 5.98
CA THR A 167 23.35 -5.16 4.76
C THR A 167 24.66 -4.43 5.13
N PRO A 168 25.79 -4.77 4.51
CA PRO A 168 27.08 -4.16 4.82
C PRO A 168 27.24 -2.77 4.17
N ILE A 169 26.53 -1.78 4.72
CA ILE A 169 26.58 -0.37 4.34
C ILE A 169 27.08 0.48 5.50
N ALA A 170 27.57 1.68 5.20
CA ALA A 170 28.02 2.64 6.20
C ALA A 170 26.90 2.93 7.24
N ALA A 171 27.29 3.13 8.51
CA ALA A 171 26.35 3.40 9.59
C ALA A 171 25.48 4.63 9.33
N SER A 172 26.06 5.69 8.73
CA SER A 172 25.34 6.91 8.33
C SER A 172 24.28 6.65 7.27
N ALA A 173 24.60 5.83 6.25
CA ALA A 173 23.65 5.44 5.21
C ALA A 173 22.50 4.60 5.81
N ARG A 174 22.82 3.66 6.71
CA ARG A 174 21.80 2.85 7.42
C ARG A 174 20.86 3.70 8.26
N GLN A 175 21.42 4.68 8.99
CA GLN A 175 20.63 5.61 9.80
C GLN A 175 19.69 6.44 8.92
N GLU A 176 20.18 6.98 7.82
CA GLU A 176 19.38 7.80 6.91
C GLU A 176 18.27 6.99 6.23
N LEU A 177 18.56 5.79 5.74
CA LEU A 177 17.54 4.90 5.18
C LEU A 177 16.49 4.50 6.22
N SER A 178 16.89 4.25 7.48
CA SER A 178 15.94 3.98 8.56
C SER A 178 15.03 5.18 8.83
N ARG A 179 15.60 6.39 8.88
CA ARG A 179 14.84 7.64 9.04
C ARG A 179 13.85 7.87 7.90
N LEU A 180 14.27 7.62 6.66
CA LEU A 180 13.40 7.74 5.48
C LEU A 180 12.25 6.71 5.52
N ALA A 181 12.52 5.48 5.99
CA ALA A 181 11.48 4.47 6.18
C ALA A 181 10.43 4.94 7.20
N ASP A 182 10.86 5.47 8.34
CA ASP A 182 9.95 5.99 9.35
C ASP A 182 9.11 7.17 8.81
N LEU A 183 9.72 8.10 8.08
CA LEU A 183 9.00 9.23 7.45
C LEU A 183 7.98 8.76 6.42
N ALA A 184 8.35 7.81 5.55
CA ALA A 184 7.48 7.33 4.49
C ALA A 184 6.25 6.59 5.03
N THR A 185 6.37 5.95 6.20
CA THR A 185 5.34 5.08 6.78
C THR A 185 4.55 5.71 7.92
N SER A 186 5.11 6.73 8.60
CA SER A 186 4.43 7.47 9.67
C SER A 186 3.70 8.73 9.20
N ARG A 187 3.75 9.03 7.90
CA ARG A 187 3.12 10.23 7.35
C ARG A 187 1.61 10.26 7.62
N THR A 188 1.12 11.45 7.86
CA THR A 188 -0.31 11.77 8.08
C THR A 188 -0.86 12.68 6.98
N ARG A 189 -0.05 12.91 5.95
CA ARG A 189 -0.35 13.73 4.76
C ARG A 189 0.02 12.96 3.51
#